data_b49ad8e80611f6110fe904164635f228
#
_entry.id   b49ad8e80611f6110fe904164635f228
#
_cell.length_a   1.000
_cell.length_b   1.000
_cell.length_c   1.000
_cell.angle_alpha   90.00
_cell.angle_beta   90.00
_cell.angle_gamma   90.00
#
_symmetry.space_group_name_H-M   'P 1'
#
loop_
_entity.id
_entity.type
_entity.pdbx_description
1 polymer ?
#
loop_
_entity_poly.entity_id
_entity_poly.type
_entity_poly.pdbx_seq_one_letter_code
_entity_poly.pdbx_strand_id
1 'polypeptide(L)'
;MKIGILIAGDTEGELQTRYGTFASMFVRMFQQSRHAFSYAFYDVRVGEWPESPEACDSWLITGSVDGVYDNLPWMVPLQQLIVEISQSGRPLIGICFGHQIIAAALGGVVEKSDKGWGLGLHTYNVNADSVGEHPLPDTLRINAMHQDQVIQPPEGAEVFLSSEFCPCAGFFYGKNVVTFQAH
;
A
#
# COMPACT_ATOMS: atom_id res chain seq x y z
N MET A 1 -7.08 -9.96 16.26
CA MET A 1 -6.57 -8.70 15.68
C MET A 1 -7.55 -8.25 14.62
N LYS A 2 -8.00 -6.99 14.68
CA LYS A 2 -8.94 -6.37 13.73
C LYS A 2 -8.16 -5.54 12.71
N ILE A 3 -8.32 -5.85 11.41
CA ILE A 3 -7.68 -5.12 10.32
C ILE A 3 -8.69 -4.16 9.71
N GLY A 4 -8.37 -2.87 9.67
CA GLY A 4 -9.11 -1.87 8.92
C GLY A 4 -8.62 -1.83 7.48
N ILE A 5 -9.51 -2.00 6.52
CA ILE A 5 -9.19 -1.90 5.09
C ILE A 5 -9.77 -0.59 4.56
N LEU A 6 -8.89 0.34 4.21
CA LEU A 6 -9.22 1.61 3.57
C LEU A 6 -9.26 1.37 2.05
N ILE A 7 -10.46 1.40 1.50
CA ILE A 7 -10.70 1.10 0.08
C ILE A 7 -10.52 2.39 -0.72
N ALA A 8 -9.41 2.50 -1.42
CA ALA A 8 -9.06 3.62 -2.29
C ALA A 8 -9.40 3.37 -3.76
N GLY A 9 -9.69 2.13 -4.11
CA GLY A 9 -10.08 1.70 -5.45
C GLY A 9 -10.64 0.29 -5.43
N ASP A 10 -11.20 -0.14 -6.54
CA ASP A 10 -11.75 -1.49 -6.66
C ASP A 10 -11.69 -2.00 -8.10
N THR A 11 -11.93 -3.28 -8.27
CA THR A 11 -12.19 -3.91 -9.56
C THR A 11 -13.60 -3.60 -10.03
N GLU A 12 -13.82 -3.60 -11.35
CA GLU A 12 -15.13 -3.34 -11.95
C GLU A 12 -15.50 -4.42 -12.99
N GLY A 13 -16.79 -4.50 -13.30
CA GLY A 13 -17.32 -5.32 -14.38
C GLY A 13 -16.99 -6.81 -14.24
N GLU A 14 -16.47 -7.39 -15.33
CA GLU A 14 -16.11 -8.81 -15.37
C GLU A 14 -15.00 -9.20 -14.40
N LEU A 15 -14.04 -8.30 -14.15
CA LEU A 15 -12.97 -8.54 -13.19
C LEU A 15 -13.52 -8.69 -11.78
N GLN A 16 -14.44 -7.83 -11.38
CA GLN A 16 -15.07 -7.91 -10.07
C GLN A 16 -15.92 -9.20 -9.94
N THR A 17 -16.67 -9.54 -10.98
CA THR A 17 -17.45 -10.77 -11.00
C THR A 17 -16.57 -12.02 -10.84
N ARG A 18 -15.41 -12.03 -11.50
CA ARG A 18 -14.52 -13.20 -11.53
C ARG A 18 -13.61 -13.30 -10.30
N TYR A 19 -13.10 -12.19 -9.81
CA TYR A 19 -12.06 -12.17 -8.78
C TYR A 19 -12.52 -11.56 -7.46
N GLY A 20 -13.64 -10.82 -7.45
CA GLY A 20 -14.14 -10.07 -6.31
C GLY A 20 -13.51 -8.69 -6.19
N THR A 21 -13.83 -7.99 -5.12
CA THR A 21 -13.27 -6.68 -4.78
C THR A 21 -11.83 -6.79 -4.27
N PHE A 22 -11.07 -5.71 -4.34
CA PHE A 22 -9.73 -5.67 -3.75
C PHE A 22 -9.77 -6.04 -2.26
N ALA A 23 -10.72 -5.50 -1.51
CA ALA A 23 -10.90 -5.84 -0.11
C ALA A 23 -11.13 -7.36 0.09
N SER A 24 -11.96 -8.00 -0.73
CA SER A 24 -12.20 -9.44 -0.66
C SER A 24 -10.97 -10.27 -1.03
N MET A 25 -10.13 -9.77 -1.94
CA MET A 25 -8.86 -10.43 -2.31
C MET A 25 -7.89 -10.43 -1.12
N PHE A 26 -7.73 -9.28 -0.43
CA PHE A 26 -6.90 -9.20 0.78
C PHE A 26 -7.42 -10.09 1.90
N VAL A 27 -8.75 -10.10 2.13
CA VAL A 27 -9.34 -11.02 3.11
C VAL A 27 -9.00 -12.48 2.80
N ARG A 28 -9.16 -12.91 1.54
CA ARG A 28 -8.78 -14.29 1.13
C ARG A 28 -7.29 -14.57 1.32
N MET A 29 -6.43 -13.59 1.03
CA MET A 29 -4.98 -13.73 1.26
C MET A 29 -4.66 -13.90 2.74
N PHE A 30 -5.24 -13.07 3.61
CA PHE A 30 -5.02 -13.18 5.05
C PHE A 30 -5.62 -14.44 5.67
N GLN A 31 -6.72 -14.96 5.13
CA GLN A 31 -7.32 -16.24 5.55
C GLN A 31 -6.40 -17.44 5.30
N GLN A 32 -5.42 -17.33 4.39
CA GLN A 32 -4.41 -18.37 4.18
C GLN A 32 -3.34 -18.37 5.29
N SER A 33 -3.28 -17.33 6.10
CA SER A 33 -2.40 -17.29 7.26
C SER A 33 -2.95 -18.17 8.40
N ARG A 34 -2.08 -18.52 9.36
CA ARG A 34 -2.48 -19.29 10.55
C ARG A 34 -3.19 -18.44 11.61
N HIS A 35 -3.39 -17.14 11.35
CA HIS A 35 -3.98 -16.21 12.29
C HIS A 35 -5.44 -15.92 11.94
N ALA A 36 -6.28 -15.85 12.96
CA ALA A 36 -7.66 -15.41 12.80
C ALA A 36 -7.72 -13.87 12.90
N PHE A 37 -8.15 -13.24 11.81
CA PHE A 37 -8.37 -11.80 11.75
C PHE A 37 -9.87 -11.50 11.64
N SER A 38 -10.29 -10.39 12.22
CA SER A 38 -11.56 -9.72 11.90
C SER A 38 -11.29 -8.47 11.06
N TYR A 39 -12.27 -8.02 10.31
CA TYR A 39 -12.08 -6.94 9.33
C TYR A 39 -13.12 -5.86 9.52
N ALA A 40 -12.71 -4.61 9.28
CA ALA A 40 -13.60 -3.48 9.08
C ALA A 40 -13.26 -2.85 7.72
N PHE A 41 -14.26 -2.40 6.99
CA PHE A 41 -14.12 -1.85 5.65
C PHE A 41 -14.57 -0.41 5.65
N TYR A 42 -13.79 0.46 5.01
CA TYR A 42 -14.06 1.88 4.90
C TYR A 42 -13.81 2.29 3.45
N ASP A 43 -14.86 2.55 2.68
CA ASP A 43 -14.71 3.10 1.33
C ASP A 43 -14.52 4.61 1.44
N VAL A 44 -13.25 5.02 1.46
CA VAL A 44 -12.88 6.43 1.60
C VAL A 44 -13.36 7.29 0.44
N ARG A 45 -13.58 6.69 -0.73
CA ARG A 45 -14.03 7.38 -1.95
C ARG A 45 -15.46 7.92 -1.81
N VAL A 46 -16.27 7.27 -1.00
CA VAL A 46 -17.68 7.65 -0.73
C VAL A 46 -17.86 8.25 0.66
N GLY A 47 -16.77 8.54 1.37
CA GLY A 47 -16.80 9.22 2.65
C GLY A 47 -17.02 8.32 3.85
N GLU A 48 -16.72 7.02 3.74
CA GLU A 48 -16.73 6.10 4.88
C GLU A 48 -15.37 6.15 5.60
N TRP A 49 -15.37 6.70 6.81
CA TRP A 49 -14.17 6.92 7.60
C TRP A 49 -14.23 6.20 8.95
N PRO A 50 -13.11 5.70 9.49
CA PRO A 50 -13.06 5.27 10.88
C PRO A 50 -13.19 6.48 11.81
N GLU A 51 -13.67 6.23 13.02
CA GLU A 51 -13.77 7.27 14.06
C GLU A 51 -12.40 7.76 14.53
N SER A 52 -11.39 6.89 14.51
CA SER A 52 -10.01 7.21 14.87
C SER A 52 -9.04 6.11 14.39
N PRO A 53 -7.71 6.36 14.43
CA PRO A 53 -6.70 5.33 14.18
C PRO A 53 -6.81 4.09 15.07
N GLU A 54 -7.38 4.24 16.27
CA GLU A 54 -7.58 3.18 17.26
C GLU A 54 -8.76 2.26 16.97
N ALA A 55 -9.62 2.58 16.02
CA ALA A 55 -10.79 1.78 15.63
C ALA A 55 -10.43 0.36 15.16
N CYS A 56 -9.17 0.17 14.72
CA CYS A 56 -8.61 -1.12 14.30
C CYS A 56 -7.22 -1.33 14.90
N ASP A 57 -6.79 -2.59 14.99
CA ASP A 57 -5.45 -2.94 15.49
C ASP A 57 -4.36 -2.70 14.46
N SER A 58 -4.72 -2.75 13.18
CA SER A 58 -3.83 -2.51 12.03
C SER A 58 -4.63 -2.03 10.84
N TRP A 59 -3.94 -1.46 9.84
CA TRP A 59 -4.54 -0.83 8.68
C TRP A 59 -3.92 -1.31 7.37
N LEU A 60 -4.74 -1.38 6.33
CA LEU A 60 -4.32 -1.65 4.96
C LEU A 60 -5.00 -0.66 4.02
N ILE A 61 -4.23 -0.07 3.09
CA ILE A 61 -4.74 0.78 2.01
C ILE A 61 -4.61 0.02 0.70
N THR A 62 -5.70 -0.07 -0.05
CA THR A 62 -5.76 -0.80 -1.32
C THR A 62 -5.10 -0.04 -2.47
N GLY A 63 -4.99 -0.70 -3.62
CA GLY A 63 -4.72 -0.05 -4.89
C GLY A 63 -5.87 0.85 -5.35
N SER A 64 -5.60 1.69 -6.34
CA SER A 64 -6.56 2.52 -7.08
C SER A 64 -6.13 2.66 -8.53
N VAL A 65 -7.06 3.04 -9.39
CA VAL A 65 -6.77 3.48 -10.77
C VAL A 65 -6.37 4.96 -10.83
N ASP A 66 -6.66 5.72 -9.77
CA ASP A 66 -6.37 7.15 -9.66
C ASP A 66 -4.89 7.39 -9.34
N GLY A 67 -4.35 8.50 -9.80
CA GLY A 67 -3.02 8.99 -9.40
C GLY A 67 -3.11 9.87 -8.15
N VAL A 68 -2.10 9.83 -7.28
CA VAL A 68 -2.06 10.67 -6.07
C VAL A 68 -2.15 12.16 -6.41
N TYR A 69 -1.62 12.55 -7.57
CA TYR A 69 -1.63 13.92 -8.08
C TYR A 69 -2.97 14.37 -8.69
N ASP A 70 -3.97 13.48 -8.80
CA ASP A 70 -5.32 13.83 -9.24
C ASP A 70 -6.06 14.66 -8.19
N ASN A 71 -5.58 14.66 -6.95
CA ASN A 71 -6.06 15.48 -5.84
C ASN A 71 -7.58 15.38 -5.63
N LEU A 72 -8.11 14.16 -5.73
CA LEU A 72 -9.53 13.93 -5.49
C LEU A 72 -9.92 14.29 -4.04
N PRO A 73 -11.16 14.74 -3.78
CA PRO A 73 -11.57 15.26 -2.47
C PRO A 73 -11.32 14.32 -1.30
N TRP A 74 -11.38 13.01 -1.52
CA TRP A 74 -11.14 11.99 -0.49
C TRP A 74 -9.65 11.76 -0.18
N MET A 75 -8.72 12.18 -1.06
CA MET A 75 -7.28 11.94 -0.88
C MET A 75 -6.68 12.78 0.25
N VAL A 76 -7.14 14.02 0.43
CA VAL A 76 -6.64 14.89 1.51
C VAL A 76 -6.98 14.34 2.90
N PRO A 77 -8.25 13.99 3.20
CA PRO A 77 -8.58 13.33 4.47
C PRO A 77 -7.83 11.99 4.65
N LEU A 78 -7.63 11.22 3.57
CA LEU A 78 -6.87 9.97 3.64
C LEU A 78 -5.41 10.22 4.04
N GLN A 79 -4.76 11.23 3.47
CA GLN A 79 -3.38 11.58 3.84
C GLN A 79 -3.29 12.01 5.31
N GLN A 80 -4.27 12.77 5.82
CA GLN A 80 -4.32 13.13 7.24
C GLN A 80 -4.45 11.88 8.13
N LEU A 81 -5.35 10.98 7.80
CA LEU A 81 -5.52 9.71 8.53
C LEU A 81 -4.25 8.85 8.49
N ILE A 82 -3.54 8.80 7.35
CA ILE A 82 -2.26 8.09 7.23
C ILE A 82 -1.24 8.63 8.23
N VAL A 83 -1.10 9.95 8.33
CA VAL A 83 -0.19 10.57 9.30
C VAL A 83 -0.58 10.20 10.74
N GLU A 84 -1.86 10.27 11.07
CA GLU A 84 -2.38 9.90 12.40
C GLU A 84 -2.11 8.42 12.71
N ILE A 85 -2.37 7.50 11.77
CA ILE A 85 -2.08 6.07 11.94
C ILE A 85 -0.59 5.85 12.14
N SER A 86 0.27 6.49 11.33
CA SER A 86 1.72 6.35 11.45
C SER A 86 2.23 6.78 12.83
N GLN A 87 1.65 7.85 13.39
CA GLN A 87 1.97 8.39 14.72
C GLN A 87 1.40 7.56 15.87
N SER A 88 0.28 6.87 15.65
CA SER A 88 -0.35 6.00 16.65
C SER A 88 0.47 4.75 16.96
N GLY A 89 1.45 4.41 16.11
CA GLY A 89 2.25 3.19 16.22
C GLY A 89 1.52 1.92 15.73
N ARG A 90 0.30 2.03 15.21
CA ARG A 90 -0.43 0.90 14.64
C ARG A 90 0.15 0.50 13.30
N PRO A 91 0.28 -0.80 13.00
CA PRO A 91 0.75 -1.27 11.70
C PRO A 91 -0.08 -0.72 10.56
N LEU A 92 0.59 -0.18 9.54
CA LEU A 92 -0.01 0.35 8.32
C LEU A 92 0.67 -0.28 7.11
N ILE A 93 -0.13 -0.88 6.24
CA ILE A 93 0.31 -1.49 4.98
C ILE A 93 -0.28 -0.72 3.82
N GLY A 94 0.56 -0.33 2.86
CA GLY A 94 0.12 0.31 1.61
C GLY A 94 0.47 -0.53 0.39
N ILE A 95 -0.52 -0.77 -0.49
CA ILE A 95 -0.33 -1.57 -1.70
C ILE A 95 -0.63 -0.74 -2.94
N CYS A 96 0.29 -0.69 -3.90
CA CYS A 96 0.19 0.03 -5.17
C CYS A 96 -0.13 1.52 -4.94
N PHE A 97 -1.35 1.99 -5.21
CA PHE A 97 -1.78 3.34 -4.85
C PHE A 97 -1.59 3.60 -3.34
N GLY A 98 -1.87 2.62 -2.48
CA GLY A 98 -1.64 2.72 -1.04
C GLY A 98 -0.18 3.00 -0.68
N HIS A 99 0.79 2.42 -1.40
CA HIS A 99 2.21 2.74 -1.27
C HIS A 99 2.50 4.20 -1.65
N GLN A 100 1.91 4.65 -2.74
CA GLN A 100 2.12 6.00 -3.27
C GLN A 100 1.49 7.07 -2.37
N ILE A 101 0.25 6.87 -1.92
CA ILE A 101 -0.42 7.86 -1.07
C ILE A 101 0.20 7.94 0.33
N ILE A 102 0.72 6.83 0.86
CA ILE A 102 1.51 6.83 2.10
C ILE A 102 2.80 7.62 1.90
N ALA A 103 3.52 7.41 0.81
CA ALA A 103 4.72 8.18 0.52
C ALA A 103 4.41 9.68 0.44
N ALA A 104 3.38 10.08 -0.29
CA ALA A 104 2.97 11.48 -0.41
C ALA A 104 2.54 12.08 0.94
N ALA A 105 1.76 11.35 1.74
CA ALA A 105 1.32 11.81 3.06
C ALA A 105 2.46 12.05 4.04
N LEU A 106 3.55 11.29 3.90
CA LEU A 106 4.73 11.38 4.75
C LEU A 106 5.85 12.28 4.17
N GLY A 107 5.56 13.04 3.10
CA GLY A 107 6.48 14.02 2.51
C GLY A 107 7.36 13.50 1.37
N GLY A 108 7.08 12.32 0.85
CA GLY A 108 7.68 11.80 -0.37
C GLY A 108 7.07 12.40 -1.63
N VAL A 109 7.63 12.06 -2.79
CA VAL A 109 7.20 12.55 -4.11
C VAL A 109 6.80 11.38 -4.99
N VAL A 110 5.61 11.47 -5.59
CA VAL A 110 5.05 10.49 -6.51
C VAL A 110 4.85 11.13 -7.87
N GLU A 111 5.36 10.49 -8.91
CA GLU A 111 5.22 10.97 -10.27
C GLU A 111 4.91 9.82 -11.24
N LYS A 112 4.37 10.18 -12.40
CA LYS A 112 4.23 9.26 -13.51
C LYS A 112 5.61 8.94 -14.08
N SER A 113 5.95 7.65 -14.14
CA SER A 113 7.24 7.21 -14.66
C SER A 113 7.36 7.49 -16.17
N ASP A 114 8.50 8.03 -16.57
CA ASP A 114 8.90 8.22 -17.97
C ASP A 114 9.19 6.88 -18.67
N LYS A 115 9.42 5.81 -17.91
CA LYS A 115 9.61 4.44 -18.43
C LYS A 115 8.30 3.77 -18.86
N GLY A 116 7.16 4.44 -18.68
CA GLY A 116 5.84 3.90 -19.04
C GLY A 116 5.30 2.89 -18.01
N TRP A 117 4.44 1.99 -18.48
CA TRP A 117 3.78 0.99 -17.66
C TRP A 117 4.67 -0.19 -17.29
N GLY A 118 4.75 -0.52 -16.01
CA GLY A 118 5.26 -1.80 -15.53
C GLY A 118 4.11 -2.83 -15.49
N LEU A 119 4.19 -3.83 -16.36
CA LEU A 119 3.14 -4.86 -16.48
C LEU A 119 3.74 -6.25 -16.34
N GLY A 120 3.05 -7.12 -15.64
CA GLY A 120 3.40 -8.54 -15.50
C GLY A 120 4.38 -8.81 -14.38
N LEU A 121 5.07 -9.94 -14.44
CA LEU A 121 5.93 -10.43 -13.37
C LEU A 121 7.29 -9.70 -13.38
N HIS A 122 7.53 -8.91 -12.36
CA HIS A 122 8.79 -8.19 -12.15
C HIS A 122 9.63 -8.87 -11.07
N THR A 123 10.95 -8.74 -11.18
CA THR A 123 11.88 -9.18 -10.14
C THR A 123 12.43 -7.96 -9.42
N TYR A 124 12.34 -8.00 -8.10
CA TYR A 124 12.81 -6.95 -7.20
C TYR A 124 13.94 -7.46 -6.33
N ASN A 125 14.97 -6.66 -6.17
CA ASN A 125 16.04 -6.91 -5.21
C ASN A 125 15.56 -6.52 -3.81
N VAL A 126 15.87 -7.37 -2.83
CA VAL A 126 15.58 -7.12 -1.41
C VAL A 126 16.85 -6.64 -0.73
N ASN A 127 16.76 -5.50 -0.06
CA ASN A 127 17.83 -5.04 0.83
C ASN A 127 17.69 -5.76 2.17
N ALA A 128 18.51 -6.77 2.39
CA ALA A 128 18.47 -7.63 3.58
C ALA A 128 18.69 -6.85 4.90
N ASP A 129 19.49 -5.78 4.86
CA ASP A 129 19.78 -4.97 6.05
C ASP A 129 18.55 -4.25 6.59
N SER A 130 17.55 -4.00 5.73
CA SER A 130 16.29 -3.31 6.08
C SER A 130 15.21 -4.25 6.63
N VAL A 131 15.36 -5.56 6.53
CA VAL A 131 14.28 -6.54 6.83
C VAL A 131 14.32 -7.10 8.25
N GLY A 132 15.41 -6.86 9.00
CA GLY A 132 15.56 -7.29 10.39
C GLY A 132 15.66 -8.82 10.55
N GLU A 133 15.06 -9.35 11.63
CA GLU A 133 15.18 -10.78 12.01
C GLU A 133 14.36 -11.75 11.13
N HIS A 134 13.56 -11.25 10.21
CA HIS A 134 12.77 -12.06 9.27
C HIS A 134 13.45 -12.07 7.90
N PRO A 135 14.31 -13.06 7.61
CA PRO A 135 15.04 -13.08 6.35
C PRO A 135 14.06 -13.26 5.19
N LEU A 136 14.02 -12.27 4.32
CA LEU A 136 13.43 -12.40 2.98
C LEU A 136 14.51 -12.97 2.03
N PRO A 137 14.10 -13.62 0.94
CA PRO A 137 15.06 -14.01 -0.09
C PRO A 137 15.69 -12.77 -0.74
N ASP A 138 16.88 -12.90 -1.33
CA ASP A 138 17.61 -11.81 -1.98
C ASP A 138 16.77 -11.11 -3.08
N THR A 139 15.82 -11.83 -3.67
CA THR A 139 14.91 -11.32 -4.68
C THR A 139 13.47 -11.79 -4.47
N LEU A 140 12.52 -10.92 -4.79
CA LEU A 140 11.09 -11.24 -4.85
C LEU A 140 10.58 -11.08 -6.28
N ARG A 141 9.72 -12.02 -6.70
CA ARG A 141 9.03 -11.94 -7.99
C ARG A 141 7.55 -11.70 -7.73
N ILE A 142 7.09 -10.50 -8.08
CA ILE A 142 5.72 -10.04 -7.81
C ILE A 142 5.16 -9.41 -9.09
N ASN A 143 3.86 -9.56 -9.33
CA ASN A 143 3.22 -8.88 -10.44
C ASN A 143 3.25 -7.37 -10.24
N ALA A 144 3.38 -6.65 -11.35
CA ALA A 144 3.26 -5.20 -11.41
C ALA A 144 2.16 -4.82 -12.38
N MET A 145 1.43 -3.78 -12.04
CA MET A 145 0.47 -3.10 -12.91
C MET A 145 0.40 -1.64 -12.47
N HIS A 146 1.42 -0.87 -12.81
CA HIS A 146 1.50 0.54 -12.44
C HIS A 146 2.35 1.33 -13.43
N GLN A 147 2.10 2.62 -13.55
CA GLN A 147 2.96 3.58 -14.21
C GLN A 147 3.55 4.57 -13.21
N ASP A 148 2.74 4.99 -12.24
CA ASP A 148 3.15 5.93 -11.22
C ASP A 148 4.11 5.27 -10.22
N GLN A 149 5.09 6.04 -9.76
CA GLN A 149 6.15 5.58 -8.87
C GLN A 149 6.49 6.62 -7.81
N VAL A 150 6.89 6.14 -6.65
CA VAL A 150 7.56 6.98 -5.66
C VAL A 150 8.97 7.26 -6.16
N ILE A 151 9.23 8.50 -6.57
CA ILE A 151 10.53 8.93 -7.08
C ILE A 151 11.44 9.47 -5.97
N GLN A 152 10.84 9.95 -4.89
CA GLN A 152 11.54 10.35 -3.68
C GLN A 152 10.79 9.77 -2.48
N PRO A 153 11.36 8.79 -1.76
CA PRO A 153 10.75 8.27 -0.54
C PRO A 153 10.71 9.35 0.55
N PRO A 154 9.82 9.23 1.55
CA PRO A 154 9.82 10.12 2.71
C PRO A 154 11.17 10.17 3.42
N GLU A 155 11.50 11.31 4.03
CA GLU A 155 12.70 11.41 4.86
C GLU A 155 12.65 10.40 6.02
N GLY A 156 13.69 9.61 6.18
CA GLY A 156 13.77 8.54 7.18
C GLY A 156 13.10 7.22 6.75
N ALA A 157 12.59 7.13 5.52
CA ALA A 157 12.14 5.85 4.98
C ALA A 157 13.31 4.97 4.55
N GLU A 158 13.19 3.67 4.82
CA GLU A 158 14.18 2.65 4.42
C GLU A 158 13.63 1.85 3.25
N VAL A 159 14.20 2.05 2.05
CA VAL A 159 13.81 1.29 0.85
C VAL A 159 14.37 -0.13 0.95
N PHE A 160 13.49 -1.10 1.09
CA PHE A 160 13.87 -2.51 1.19
C PHE A 160 13.63 -3.30 -0.11
N LEU A 161 12.81 -2.78 -1.02
CA LEU A 161 12.46 -3.45 -2.27
C LEU A 161 12.68 -2.49 -3.44
N SER A 162 13.46 -2.92 -4.43
CA SER A 162 13.82 -2.09 -5.58
C SER A 162 14.06 -2.89 -6.85
N SER A 163 13.94 -2.24 -8.01
CA SER A 163 14.37 -2.75 -9.29
C SER A 163 14.91 -1.60 -10.18
N GLU A 164 15.54 -1.93 -11.29
CA GLU A 164 15.94 -0.92 -12.28
C GLU A 164 14.73 -0.13 -12.82
N PHE A 165 13.58 -0.81 -12.97
CA PHE A 165 12.33 -0.18 -13.40
C PHE A 165 11.72 0.70 -12.30
N CYS A 166 11.65 0.19 -11.06
CA CYS A 166 11.04 0.85 -9.91
C CYS A 166 12.03 0.92 -8.74
N PRO A 167 12.80 2.02 -8.62
CA PRO A 167 13.83 2.15 -7.58
C PRO A 167 13.28 2.16 -6.15
N CYS A 168 12.05 2.60 -5.94
CA CYS A 168 11.35 2.55 -4.66
C CYS A 168 10.09 1.69 -4.79
N ALA A 169 10.28 0.37 -4.83
CA ALA A 169 9.19 -0.60 -4.97
C ALA A 169 8.59 -1.03 -3.61
N GLY A 170 9.23 -0.68 -2.51
CA GLY A 170 8.74 -0.88 -1.16
C GLY A 170 9.65 -0.23 -0.15
N PHE A 171 9.06 0.33 0.89
CA PHE A 171 9.80 0.95 1.98
C PHE A 171 9.17 0.67 3.34
N PHE A 172 10.00 0.71 4.38
CA PHE A 172 9.60 0.86 5.76
C PHE A 172 9.68 2.32 6.18
N TYR A 173 8.76 2.75 7.05
CA TYR A 173 8.83 4.07 7.68
C TYR A 173 8.51 3.94 9.16
N GLY A 174 9.42 4.43 10.00
CA GLY A 174 9.35 4.18 11.44
C GLY A 174 9.37 2.69 11.76
N LYS A 175 8.53 2.28 12.72
CA LYS A 175 8.46 0.88 13.18
C LYS A 175 7.20 0.15 12.73
N ASN A 176 6.27 0.85 12.10
CA ASN A 176 4.90 0.37 11.91
C ASN A 176 4.35 0.56 10.50
N VAL A 177 5.08 1.18 9.57
CA VAL A 177 4.62 1.36 8.20
C VAL A 177 5.44 0.49 7.25
N VAL A 178 4.79 -0.27 6.39
CA VAL A 178 5.39 -1.02 5.30
C VAL A 178 4.58 -0.87 4.02
N THR A 179 5.26 -0.72 2.89
CA THR A 179 4.57 -0.47 1.62
C THR A 179 5.14 -1.31 0.49
N PHE A 180 4.30 -1.62 -0.51
CA PHE A 180 4.67 -2.36 -1.71
C PHE A 180 4.02 -1.73 -2.93
N GLN A 181 4.80 -1.43 -3.96
CA GLN A 181 4.30 -0.97 -5.26
C GLN A 181 3.71 -2.11 -6.07
N ALA A 182 4.31 -3.28 -6.01
CA ALA A 182 3.85 -4.49 -6.69
C ALA A 182 2.78 -5.26 -5.88
N HIS A 183 1.96 -6.02 -6.58
CA HIS A 183 0.85 -6.76 -5.95
C HIS A 183 0.42 -8.01 -6.73
#